data_0a6fd15c4a684f0f764ccd0f21b9d348
#
_entry.id   0a6fd15c4a684f0f764ccd0f21b9d348
#
_cell.length_a   1.000
_cell.length_b   1.000
_cell.length_c   1.000
_cell.angle_alpha   90.00
_cell.angle_beta   90.00
_cell.angle_gamma   90.00
#
_symmetry.space_group_name_H-M   'P 1'
#
loop_
_entity.id
_entity.type
_entity.pdbx_description
1 polymer ?
#
loop_
_entity_poly.entity_id
_entity_poly.type
_entity_poly.pdbx_seq_one_letter_code
_entity_poly.pdbx_strand_id
1 'polypeptide(L)'
;IISSMNRMIKNNAGYDLKQWFLGTEGTLGIITRAVLRCREEVRTGPQALVAINSFDALVAFLKQLDRGLAGNLSAFEVMWQNFYQLVTQPPAPNQRPLQDDAAYYVLVEAMGAAQEQLEAILEQALEAELIVDAVVSQSSQQTDQLWGLRDDVAQTFQFSPVFLFDVSLRLSEMARYVDAVNAGLAARFDAPKNFVLGHVGDGNLHFAIAVGGDSRAQREGVEAAVYEPLKAIQGSVSAEHGVGLEKKPYLHFVRDEAEIQLMRTIKAAMDPRGILNPGKIF
;
A
#
# COMPACT_ATOMS: atom_id res chain seq x y z
N ILE A 1 4.17 -34.32 -4.31
CA ILE A 1 5.21 -33.34 -4.64
C ILE A 1 5.04 -32.96 -6.10
N ILE A 2 4.91 -31.68 -6.38
CA ILE A 2 4.80 -31.12 -7.72
C ILE A 2 6.13 -30.44 -8.04
N SER A 3 6.76 -30.81 -9.17
CA SER A 3 7.99 -30.18 -9.64
C SER A 3 7.67 -29.31 -10.86
N SER A 4 7.67 -27.99 -10.68
CA SER A 4 7.51 -27.00 -11.76
C SER A 4 8.80 -26.23 -12.02
N MET A 5 9.95 -26.87 -11.82
CA MET A 5 11.29 -26.25 -11.86
C MET A 5 11.81 -26.09 -13.28
N ASN A 6 10.99 -25.61 -14.21
CA ASN A 6 11.44 -25.31 -15.58
C ASN A 6 12.07 -23.91 -15.65
N ARG A 7 12.99 -23.71 -16.61
CA ARG A 7 13.71 -22.47 -16.84
C ARG A 7 13.29 -21.75 -18.12
N MET A 8 12.24 -22.23 -18.76
CA MET A 8 11.75 -21.68 -20.02
C MET A 8 10.94 -20.41 -19.76
N ILE A 9 11.16 -19.39 -20.57
CA ILE A 9 10.38 -18.14 -20.52
C ILE A 9 8.96 -18.36 -21.03
N LYS A 10 8.83 -19.17 -22.09
CA LYS A 10 7.52 -19.52 -22.69
C LYS A 10 7.24 -20.99 -22.43
N ASN A 11 6.13 -21.28 -21.80
CA ASN A 11 5.62 -22.64 -21.64
C ASN A 11 4.09 -22.59 -21.56
N ASN A 12 3.43 -23.09 -22.59
CA ASN A 12 1.97 -23.15 -22.70
C ASN A 12 1.48 -24.62 -22.76
N ALA A 13 2.22 -25.55 -22.15
CA ALA A 13 1.90 -26.96 -22.09
C ALA A 13 1.03 -27.29 -20.87
N GLY A 14 -0.27 -27.07 -21.01
CA GLY A 14 -1.25 -27.27 -19.93
C GLY A 14 -1.38 -26.12 -18.96
N TYR A 15 -2.02 -26.36 -17.82
CA TYR A 15 -2.18 -25.36 -16.76
C TYR A 15 -0.85 -25.01 -16.11
N ASP A 16 -0.63 -23.72 -15.85
CA ASP A 16 0.52 -23.29 -15.07
C ASP A 16 0.29 -23.50 -13.57
N LEU A 17 0.53 -24.72 -13.12
CA LEU A 17 0.19 -25.16 -11.77
C LEU A 17 0.87 -24.36 -10.66
N LYS A 18 2.01 -23.71 -10.92
CA LYS A 18 2.66 -22.86 -9.91
C LYS A 18 1.79 -21.68 -9.48
N GLN A 19 0.97 -21.14 -10.40
CA GLN A 19 0.06 -20.02 -10.11
C GLN A 19 -1.01 -20.38 -9.07
N TRP A 20 -1.35 -21.68 -8.94
CA TRP A 20 -2.33 -22.16 -7.96
C TRP A 20 -1.84 -22.05 -6.51
N PHE A 21 -0.55 -21.84 -6.29
CA PHE A 21 0.03 -21.77 -4.94
C PHE A 21 0.37 -20.33 -4.52
N LEU A 22 0.42 -19.39 -5.47
CA LEU A 22 0.69 -18.00 -5.18
C LEU A 22 -0.55 -17.34 -4.52
N GLY A 23 -0.35 -16.61 -3.42
CA GLY A 23 -1.43 -15.94 -2.69
C GLY A 23 -2.32 -16.88 -1.85
N THR A 24 -1.98 -18.16 -1.72
CA THR A 24 -2.79 -19.14 -0.97
C THR A 24 -2.47 -19.22 0.51
N GLU A 25 -1.54 -18.43 0.99
CA GLU A 25 -1.14 -18.37 2.42
C GLU A 25 -0.80 -19.75 3.02
N GLY A 26 -0.24 -20.66 2.20
CA GLY A 26 0.11 -22.02 2.62
C GLY A 26 -1.07 -22.97 2.80
N THR A 27 -2.30 -22.57 2.42
CA THR A 27 -3.50 -23.42 2.58
C THR A 27 -3.61 -24.53 1.54
N LEU A 28 -2.96 -24.39 0.37
CA LEU A 28 -2.98 -25.41 -0.69
C LEU A 28 -1.68 -26.20 -0.79
N GLY A 29 -0.58 -25.69 -0.24
CA GLY A 29 0.72 -26.35 -0.31
C GLY A 29 1.84 -25.47 0.27
N ILE A 30 3.04 -26.05 0.33
CA ILE A 30 4.25 -25.37 0.80
C ILE A 30 5.23 -25.28 -0.37
N ILE A 31 5.64 -24.07 -0.72
CA ILE A 31 6.65 -23.81 -1.73
C ILE A 31 8.03 -23.99 -1.10
N THR A 32 8.78 -25.00 -1.53
CA THR A 32 10.10 -25.33 -0.98
C THR A 32 11.25 -24.89 -1.88
N ARG A 33 10.98 -24.67 -3.17
CA ARG A 33 11.98 -24.20 -4.15
C ARG A 33 11.30 -23.32 -5.19
N ALA A 34 12.04 -22.34 -5.71
CA ALA A 34 11.58 -21.47 -6.78
C ALA A 34 12.68 -21.28 -7.82
N VAL A 35 12.28 -21.13 -9.10
CA VAL A 35 13.13 -20.62 -10.16
C VAL A 35 12.78 -19.17 -10.37
N LEU A 36 13.73 -18.28 -10.08
CA LEU A 36 13.56 -16.84 -10.21
C LEU A 36 14.21 -16.37 -11.52
N ARG A 37 13.52 -15.48 -12.21
CA ARG A 37 14.06 -14.81 -13.38
C ARG A 37 14.87 -13.58 -12.91
N CYS A 38 16.16 -13.60 -13.14
CA CYS A 38 16.98 -12.42 -12.94
C CYS A 38 16.77 -11.39 -14.05
N ARG A 39 16.93 -10.14 -13.70
CA ARG A 39 16.96 -8.99 -14.62
C ARG A 39 18.28 -8.27 -14.46
N GLU A 40 18.66 -7.49 -15.45
CA GLU A 40 19.78 -6.55 -15.30
C GLU A 40 19.47 -5.60 -14.14
N GLU A 41 20.54 -5.24 -13.42
CA GLU A 41 20.45 -4.24 -12.35
C GLU A 41 20.04 -2.89 -12.94
N VAL A 42 18.98 -2.33 -12.40
CA VAL A 42 18.55 -0.98 -12.78
C VAL A 42 19.27 0.02 -11.87
N ARG A 43 19.88 1.04 -12.47
CA ARG A 43 20.52 2.10 -11.70
C ARG A 43 19.47 2.86 -10.91
N THR A 44 19.81 3.19 -9.66
CA THR A 44 19.01 4.13 -8.86
C THR A 44 18.81 5.43 -9.64
N GLY A 45 17.60 5.91 -9.69
CA GLY A 45 17.22 7.13 -10.38
C GLY A 45 17.13 8.34 -9.46
N PRO A 46 16.84 9.52 -10.00
CA PRO A 46 16.57 10.71 -9.22
C PRO A 46 15.31 10.52 -8.38
N GLN A 47 15.32 11.18 -7.22
CA GLN A 47 14.22 11.13 -6.26
C GLN A 47 13.84 12.54 -5.83
N ALA A 48 12.55 12.73 -5.56
CA ALA A 48 12.02 13.97 -5.07
C ALA A 48 10.94 13.73 -4.01
N LEU A 49 10.87 14.64 -3.05
CA LEU A 49 9.71 14.79 -2.17
C LEU A 49 8.92 16.01 -2.63
N VAL A 50 7.61 15.86 -2.76
CA VAL A 50 6.72 16.85 -3.36
C VAL A 50 5.55 17.13 -2.43
N ALA A 51 5.16 18.38 -2.25
CA ALA A 51 3.99 18.80 -1.48
C ALA A 51 2.81 19.11 -2.40
N ILE A 52 1.61 18.62 -2.04
CA ILE A 52 0.39 18.71 -2.87
C ILE A 52 -0.81 19.03 -1.98
N ASN A 53 -1.71 19.94 -2.42
CA ASN A 53 -2.83 20.41 -1.60
C ASN A 53 -4.16 19.69 -1.85
N SER A 54 -4.31 18.95 -2.96
CA SER A 54 -5.56 18.24 -3.23
C SER A 54 -5.32 16.87 -3.86
N PHE A 55 -6.25 15.94 -3.62
CA PHE A 55 -6.16 14.60 -4.20
C PHE A 55 -6.30 14.60 -5.73
N ASP A 56 -7.11 15.51 -6.27
CA ASP A 56 -7.26 15.67 -7.73
C ASP A 56 -5.94 16.13 -8.38
N ALA A 57 -5.23 17.08 -7.75
CA ALA A 57 -3.91 17.51 -8.18
C ALA A 57 -2.88 16.36 -8.07
N LEU A 58 -2.95 15.54 -7.00
CA LEU A 58 -2.11 14.36 -6.82
C LEU A 58 -2.30 13.35 -7.95
N VAL A 59 -3.55 13.07 -8.33
CA VAL A 59 -3.86 12.15 -9.45
C VAL A 59 -3.40 12.74 -10.79
N ALA A 60 -3.55 14.04 -11.00
CA ALA A 60 -3.07 14.71 -12.20
C ALA A 60 -1.55 14.68 -12.29
N PHE A 61 -0.86 14.90 -11.17
CA PHE A 61 0.59 14.81 -11.06
C PHE A 61 1.11 13.40 -11.33
N LEU A 62 0.48 12.36 -10.76
CA LEU A 62 0.82 10.97 -11.07
C LEU A 62 0.75 10.67 -12.57
N LYS A 63 -0.31 11.13 -13.24
CA LYS A 63 -0.47 10.96 -14.70
C LYS A 63 0.58 11.73 -15.50
N GLN A 64 0.99 12.90 -15.02
CA GLN A 64 2.06 13.68 -15.65
C GLN A 64 3.41 12.98 -15.53
N LEU A 65 3.73 12.45 -14.33
CA LEU A 65 4.94 11.66 -14.08
C LEU A 65 4.99 10.39 -14.94
N ASP A 66 3.94 9.60 -14.93
CA ASP A 66 3.87 8.34 -15.70
C ASP A 66 4.09 8.59 -17.19
N ARG A 67 3.43 9.63 -17.73
CA ARG A 67 3.60 10.06 -19.12
C ARG A 67 4.99 10.60 -19.41
N GLY A 68 5.52 11.46 -18.54
CA GLY A 68 6.82 12.12 -18.71
C GLY A 68 8.00 11.18 -18.52
N LEU A 69 7.88 10.20 -17.63
CA LEU A 69 8.92 9.21 -17.33
C LEU A 69 8.85 7.96 -18.20
N ALA A 70 7.78 7.79 -19.01
CA ALA A 70 7.65 6.71 -19.98
C ALA A 70 7.92 5.29 -19.42
N GLY A 71 7.40 5.00 -18.23
CA GLY A 71 7.55 3.71 -17.55
C GLY A 71 8.75 3.61 -16.60
N ASN A 72 9.48 4.71 -16.37
CA ASN A 72 10.58 4.76 -15.41
C ASN A 72 10.14 5.21 -13.99
N LEU A 73 8.85 5.47 -13.77
CA LEU A 73 8.33 5.73 -12.42
C LEU A 73 8.41 4.44 -11.60
N SER A 74 9.29 4.41 -10.61
CA SER A 74 9.55 3.21 -9.77
C SER A 74 8.94 3.32 -8.38
N ALA A 75 8.71 4.55 -7.88
CA ALA A 75 7.98 4.77 -6.64
C ALA A 75 7.10 6.01 -6.72
N PHE A 76 5.91 5.90 -6.13
CA PHE A 76 4.96 7.00 -5.90
C PHE A 76 4.30 6.77 -4.54
N GLU A 77 5.04 7.17 -3.49
CA GLU A 77 4.69 6.93 -2.09
C GLU A 77 4.02 8.17 -1.51
N VAL A 78 2.79 8.03 -1.09
CA VAL A 78 2.01 9.16 -0.58
C VAL A 78 1.90 9.09 0.94
N MET A 79 2.21 10.18 1.59
CA MET A 79 2.01 10.42 3.02
C MET A 79 0.94 11.50 3.20
N TRP A 80 -0.09 11.25 3.98
CA TRP A 80 -1.03 12.29 4.40
C TRP A 80 -0.35 13.24 5.37
N GLN A 81 -0.83 14.47 5.44
CA GLN A 81 -0.24 15.54 6.25
C GLN A 81 0.08 15.10 7.69
N ASN A 82 -0.86 14.43 8.34
CA ASN A 82 -0.67 14.02 9.73
C ASN A 82 0.41 12.94 9.92
N PHE A 83 0.62 12.08 8.92
CA PHE A 83 1.74 11.14 8.95
C PHE A 83 3.06 11.87 8.71
N TYR A 84 3.11 12.77 7.73
CA TYR A 84 4.31 13.58 7.49
C TYR A 84 4.70 14.42 8.72
N GLN A 85 3.73 15.05 9.38
CA GLN A 85 3.96 15.76 10.64
C GLN A 85 4.50 14.81 11.72
N LEU A 86 3.93 13.63 11.86
CA LEU A 86 4.36 12.64 12.84
C LEU A 86 5.84 12.27 12.67
N VAL A 87 6.31 12.07 11.44
CA VAL A 87 7.68 11.62 11.16
C VAL A 87 8.69 12.75 11.05
N THR A 88 8.25 14.02 11.02
CA THR A 88 9.12 15.20 10.90
C THR A 88 9.10 16.13 12.12
N GLN A 89 8.24 15.86 13.11
CA GLN A 89 8.18 16.64 14.36
C GLN A 89 8.74 15.83 15.53
N PRO A 90 9.33 16.48 16.54
CA PRO A 90 9.78 15.78 17.73
C PRO A 90 8.66 14.91 18.35
N PRO A 91 8.96 13.69 18.82
CA PRO A 91 10.29 13.10 19.05
C PRO A 91 10.93 12.40 17.83
N ALA A 92 10.34 12.44 16.64
CA ALA A 92 10.91 11.83 15.46
C ALA A 92 12.28 12.46 15.12
N PRO A 93 13.29 11.63 14.71
CA PRO A 93 14.64 12.12 14.47
C PRO A 93 14.82 12.75 13.08
N ASN A 94 13.83 12.63 12.20
CA ASN A 94 13.96 13.03 10.81
C ASN A 94 13.93 14.56 10.64
N GLN A 95 14.71 15.05 9.70
CA GLN A 95 14.64 16.44 9.28
C GLN A 95 13.39 16.67 8.43
N ARG A 96 12.85 17.88 8.48
CA ARG A 96 11.72 18.31 7.67
C ARG A 96 12.20 19.00 6.39
N PRO A 97 12.14 18.34 5.21
CA PRO A 97 12.62 18.94 3.97
C PRO A 97 11.64 19.96 3.37
N LEU A 98 10.35 19.83 3.59
CA LEU A 98 9.29 20.74 3.14
C LEU A 98 8.45 21.22 4.31
N GLN A 99 7.74 22.35 4.16
CA GLN A 99 6.77 22.82 5.16
C GLN A 99 5.67 21.75 5.35
N ASP A 100 5.01 21.74 6.53
CA ASP A 100 4.04 20.72 6.92
C ASP A 100 2.58 21.16 6.81
N ASP A 101 2.30 22.08 5.90
CA ASP A 101 0.98 22.68 5.67
C ASP A 101 0.23 22.12 4.45
N ALA A 102 0.88 21.31 3.62
CA ALA A 102 0.23 20.63 2.51
C ALA A 102 -0.59 19.41 2.95
N ALA A 103 -1.62 19.08 2.19
CA ALA A 103 -2.48 17.94 2.48
C ALA A 103 -1.78 16.57 2.25
N TYR A 104 -0.88 16.51 1.26
CA TYR A 104 -0.18 15.30 0.84
C TYR A 104 1.29 15.58 0.57
N TYR A 105 2.12 14.59 0.91
CA TYR A 105 3.55 14.57 0.60
C TYR A 105 3.85 13.30 -0.20
N VAL A 106 4.48 13.47 -1.35
CA VAL A 106 4.69 12.38 -2.30
C VAL A 106 6.19 12.18 -2.50
N LEU A 107 6.70 11.02 -2.13
CA LEU A 107 8.04 10.57 -2.49
C LEU A 107 7.97 9.92 -3.87
N VAL A 108 8.71 10.47 -4.80
CA VAL A 108 8.83 10.00 -6.19
C VAL A 108 10.21 9.45 -6.44
N GLU A 109 10.29 8.30 -7.10
CA GLU A 109 11.54 7.77 -7.64
C GLU A 109 11.37 7.45 -9.12
N ALA A 110 12.36 7.86 -9.93
CA ALA A 110 12.37 7.67 -11.38
C ALA A 110 13.57 6.82 -11.79
N MET A 111 13.47 5.49 -11.60
CA MET A 111 14.55 4.54 -11.84
C MET A 111 14.94 4.51 -13.32
N GLY A 112 16.24 4.74 -13.60
CA GLY A 112 16.76 4.76 -14.96
C GLY A 112 16.51 6.06 -15.76
N ALA A 113 15.81 7.05 -15.18
CA ALA A 113 15.66 8.37 -15.76
C ALA A 113 16.88 9.26 -15.44
N ALA A 114 17.07 10.33 -16.25
CA ALA A 114 18.01 11.38 -15.93
C ALA A 114 17.40 12.35 -14.89
N GLN A 115 18.25 12.98 -14.07
CA GLN A 115 17.79 13.94 -13.06
C GLN A 115 17.09 15.14 -13.72
N GLU A 116 17.64 15.66 -14.80
CA GLU A 116 17.09 16.80 -15.55
C GLU A 116 15.68 16.48 -16.10
N GLN A 117 15.39 15.20 -16.39
CA GLN A 117 14.07 14.81 -16.84
C GLN A 117 13.05 14.90 -15.71
N LEU A 118 13.37 14.44 -14.51
CA LEU A 118 12.50 14.58 -13.34
C LEU A 118 12.32 16.06 -12.98
N GLU A 119 13.41 16.84 -12.93
CA GLU A 119 13.36 18.27 -12.62
C GLU A 119 12.45 19.04 -13.59
N ALA A 120 12.56 18.78 -14.90
CA ALA A 120 11.70 19.41 -15.91
C ALA A 120 10.20 19.05 -15.73
N ILE A 121 9.89 17.82 -15.28
CA ILE A 121 8.51 17.43 -14.97
C ILE A 121 8.00 18.15 -13.72
N LEU A 122 8.84 18.31 -12.71
CA LEU A 122 8.49 19.02 -11.48
C LEU A 122 8.26 20.53 -11.74
N GLU A 123 9.11 21.17 -12.56
CA GLU A 123 8.92 22.56 -12.99
C GLU A 123 7.57 22.76 -13.70
N GLN A 124 7.24 21.88 -14.67
CA GLN A 124 5.95 21.93 -15.34
C GLN A 124 4.77 21.70 -14.37
N ALA A 125 4.94 20.83 -13.36
CA ALA A 125 3.91 20.58 -12.37
C ALA A 125 3.70 21.78 -11.44
N LEU A 126 4.77 22.51 -11.09
CA LEU A 126 4.70 23.78 -10.34
C LEU A 126 3.99 24.87 -11.16
N GLU A 127 4.36 25.04 -12.44
CA GLU A 127 3.71 25.99 -13.36
C GLU A 127 2.21 25.69 -13.56
N ALA A 128 1.84 24.41 -13.54
CA ALA A 128 0.44 23.96 -13.66
C ALA A 128 -0.31 23.95 -12.32
N GLU A 129 0.31 24.42 -11.23
CA GLU A 129 -0.26 24.43 -9.87
C GLU A 129 -0.71 23.04 -9.37
N LEU A 130 -0.14 21.95 -9.92
CA LEU A 130 -0.39 20.59 -9.46
C LEU A 130 0.35 20.26 -8.17
N ILE A 131 1.52 20.88 -7.98
CA ILE A 131 2.33 20.76 -6.78
C ILE A 131 2.62 22.17 -6.23
N VAL A 132 2.88 22.28 -4.93
CA VAL A 132 3.14 23.58 -4.30
C VAL A 132 4.60 23.77 -3.93
N ASP A 133 5.33 22.68 -3.70
CA ASP A 133 6.75 22.70 -3.40
C ASP A 133 7.37 21.34 -3.71
N ALA A 134 8.69 21.30 -3.95
CA ALA A 134 9.43 20.08 -4.21
C ALA A 134 10.90 20.20 -3.81
N VAL A 135 11.48 19.10 -3.31
CA VAL A 135 12.91 18.96 -3.09
C VAL A 135 13.43 17.72 -3.82
N VAL A 136 14.50 17.89 -4.60
CA VAL A 136 15.16 16.80 -5.34
C VAL A 136 16.42 16.40 -4.61
N SER A 137 16.60 15.08 -4.36
CA SER A 137 17.83 14.57 -3.73
C SER A 137 19.06 14.79 -4.62
N GLN A 138 20.15 15.30 -4.02
CA GLN A 138 21.41 15.57 -4.71
C GLN A 138 22.53 14.59 -4.29
N SER A 139 22.22 13.64 -3.41
CA SER A 139 23.17 12.66 -2.91
C SER A 139 22.46 11.42 -2.37
N SER A 140 23.15 10.29 -2.28
CA SER A 140 22.62 9.07 -1.67
C SER A 140 22.16 9.28 -0.23
N GLN A 141 22.87 10.10 0.54
CA GLN A 141 22.46 10.42 1.91
C GLN A 141 21.10 11.15 1.95
N GLN A 142 20.86 12.10 1.05
CA GLN A 142 19.56 12.77 0.96
C GLN A 142 18.47 11.80 0.50
N THR A 143 18.79 10.93 -0.45
CA THR A 143 17.91 9.82 -0.87
C THR A 143 17.48 8.97 0.32
N ASP A 144 18.43 8.50 1.13
CA ASP A 144 18.16 7.70 2.33
C ASP A 144 17.32 8.48 3.36
N GLN A 145 17.54 9.80 3.48
CA GLN A 145 16.75 10.66 4.36
C GLN A 145 15.30 10.80 3.88
N LEU A 146 15.05 10.94 2.58
CA LEU A 146 13.69 11.02 2.04
C LEU A 146 12.93 9.70 2.23
N TRP A 147 13.56 8.56 1.94
CA TRP A 147 12.99 7.25 2.22
C TRP A 147 12.77 7.01 3.72
N GLY A 148 13.69 7.50 4.55
CA GLY A 148 13.55 7.43 6.00
C GLY A 148 12.27 8.07 6.53
N LEU A 149 11.76 9.14 5.89
CA LEU A 149 10.46 9.73 6.25
C LEU A 149 9.30 8.74 6.02
N ARG A 150 9.29 8.14 4.82
CA ARG A 150 8.23 7.20 4.43
C ARG A 150 8.26 5.92 5.26
N ASP A 151 9.45 5.44 5.61
CA ASP A 151 9.64 4.15 6.28
C ASP A 151 9.51 4.24 7.80
N ASP A 152 9.49 5.43 8.39
CA ASP A 152 9.42 5.62 9.86
C ASP A 152 8.00 5.41 10.43
N VAL A 153 7.33 4.35 9.96
CA VAL A 153 6.01 3.92 10.47
C VAL A 153 6.06 3.63 11.98
N ALA A 154 7.26 3.32 12.50
CA ALA A 154 7.46 3.05 13.92
C ALA A 154 7.03 4.22 14.82
N GLN A 155 7.04 5.48 14.33
CA GLN A 155 6.55 6.62 15.08
C GLN A 155 5.07 6.50 15.47
N THR A 156 4.27 5.74 14.73
CA THR A 156 2.86 5.52 15.10
C THR A 156 2.71 4.77 16.41
N PHE A 157 3.69 3.93 16.79
CA PHE A 157 3.63 3.11 18.00
C PHE A 157 3.77 3.92 19.30
N GLN A 158 4.13 5.20 19.24
CA GLN A 158 4.04 6.09 20.42
C GLN A 158 2.59 6.25 20.91
N PHE A 159 1.59 5.91 20.07
CA PHE A 159 0.16 5.91 20.40
C PHE A 159 -0.39 4.52 20.71
N SER A 160 0.49 3.53 20.93
CA SER A 160 0.07 2.14 21.18
C SER A 160 -0.99 2.03 22.28
N PRO A 161 -1.94 1.11 22.11
CA PRO A 161 -2.03 0.10 21.03
C PRO A 161 -2.50 0.70 19.70
N VAL A 162 -1.91 0.24 18.58
CA VAL A 162 -2.19 0.68 17.21
C VAL A 162 -2.71 -0.48 16.37
N PHE A 163 -3.77 -0.26 15.62
CA PHE A 163 -4.30 -1.19 14.61
C PHE A 163 -3.74 -0.82 13.25
N LEU A 164 -3.15 -1.80 12.56
CA LEU A 164 -2.57 -1.62 11.23
C LEU A 164 -3.48 -2.27 10.18
N PHE A 165 -3.76 -1.53 9.12
CA PHE A 165 -4.55 -2.02 8.00
C PHE A 165 -3.81 -1.81 6.68
N ASP A 166 -4.12 -2.68 5.75
CA ASP A 166 -3.60 -2.76 4.41
C ASP A 166 -4.77 -3.08 3.48
N VAL A 167 -5.18 -2.10 2.69
CA VAL A 167 -6.36 -2.20 1.81
C VAL A 167 -6.02 -1.72 0.41
N SER A 168 -6.76 -2.19 -0.60
CA SER A 168 -6.63 -1.63 -1.95
C SER A 168 -7.98 -1.27 -2.55
N LEU A 169 -7.98 -0.21 -3.34
CA LEU A 169 -9.16 0.32 -3.99
C LEU A 169 -8.79 1.17 -5.21
N ARG A 170 -9.79 1.48 -6.02
CA ARG A 170 -9.59 2.33 -7.18
C ARG A 170 -9.15 3.73 -6.76
N LEU A 171 -8.18 4.29 -7.47
CA LEU A 171 -7.62 5.62 -7.24
C LEU A 171 -8.72 6.71 -7.11
N SER A 172 -9.77 6.64 -7.96
CA SER A 172 -10.89 7.58 -7.93
C SER A 172 -11.72 7.58 -6.64
N GLU A 173 -11.61 6.53 -5.83
CA GLU A 173 -12.37 6.37 -4.59
C GLU A 173 -11.56 6.69 -3.33
N MET A 174 -10.24 6.84 -3.44
CA MET A 174 -9.35 6.89 -2.28
C MET A 174 -9.62 8.05 -1.34
N ALA A 175 -9.75 9.28 -1.86
CA ALA A 175 -10.01 10.44 -1.02
C ALA A 175 -11.31 10.26 -0.21
N ARG A 176 -12.41 9.92 -0.89
CA ARG A 176 -13.70 9.69 -0.24
C ARG A 176 -13.67 8.52 0.75
N TYR A 177 -12.88 7.48 0.43
CA TYR A 177 -12.73 6.34 1.32
C TYR A 177 -12.00 6.74 2.62
N VAL A 178 -10.90 7.48 2.53
CA VAL A 178 -10.19 7.99 3.72
C VAL A 178 -11.10 8.89 4.56
N ASP A 179 -11.90 9.76 3.94
CA ASP A 179 -12.88 10.60 4.63
C ASP A 179 -13.95 9.76 5.34
N ALA A 180 -14.44 8.70 4.68
CA ALA A 180 -15.43 7.78 5.28
C ALA A 180 -14.85 7.02 6.48
N VAL A 181 -13.60 6.56 6.40
CA VAL A 181 -12.89 5.94 7.53
C VAL A 181 -12.77 6.93 8.69
N ASN A 182 -12.31 8.16 8.42
CA ASN A 182 -12.17 9.20 9.44
C ASN A 182 -13.51 9.52 10.11
N ALA A 183 -14.58 9.67 9.34
CA ALA A 183 -15.92 9.91 9.86
C ALA A 183 -16.42 8.72 10.70
N GLY A 184 -16.18 7.49 10.24
CA GLY A 184 -16.52 6.27 10.94
C GLY A 184 -15.80 6.12 12.29
N LEU A 185 -14.53 6.50 12.35
CA LEU A 185 -13.75 6.52 13.58
C LEU A 185 -14.23 7.60 14.55
N ALA A 186 -14.44 8.82 14.05
CA ALA A 186 -14.91 9.95 14.87
C ALA A 186 -16.32 9.71 15.47
N ALA A 187 -17.16 8.95 14.76
CA ALA A 187 -18.49 8.59 15.28
C ALA A 187 -18.46 7.53 16.40
N ARG A 188 -17.35 6.76 16.51
CA ARG A 188 -17.24 5.62 17.45
C ARG A 188 -16.29 5.86 18.62
N PHE A 189 -15.33 6.76 18.44
CA PHE A 189 -14.24 6.94 19.40
C PHE A 189 -14.00 8.43 19.69
N ASP A 190 -13.55 8.70 20.92
CA ASP A 190 -13.11 10.03 21.33
C ASP A 190 -11.66 10.24 20.86
N ALA A 191 -11.44 11.33 20.11
CA ALA A 191 -10.13 11.73 19.59
C ALA A 191 -9.28 10.61 18.95
N PRO A 192 -9.83 9.81 17.99
CA PRO A 192 -9.07 8.77 17.32
C PRO A 192 -7.93 9.38 16.49
N LYS A 193 -6.82 8.67 16.41
CA LYS A 193 -5.70 9.03 15.52
C LYS A 193 -5.68 8.05 14.35
N ASN A 194 -5.61 8.58 13.14
CA ASN A 194 -5.54 7.80 11.92
C ASN A 194 -4.42 8.35 11.03
N PHE A 195 -3.31 7.65 10.97
CA PHE A 195 -2.18 7.98 10.10
C PHE A 195 -2.30 7.18 8.81
N VAL A 196 -2.26 7.89 7.69
CA VAL A 196 -2.46 7.30 6.36
C VAL A 196 -1.23 7.51 5.49
N LEU A 197 -0.78 6.44 4.85
CA LEU A 197 0.25 6.46 3.82
C LEU A 197 -0.06 5.34 2.81
N GLY A 198 0.64 5.33 1.66
CA GLY A 198 0.42 4.21 0.74
C GLY A 198 1.05 4.35 -0.62
N HIS A 199 1.04 3.21 -1.31
CA HIS A 199 1.45 3.06 -2.71
C HIS A 199 0.27 3.45 -3.62
N VAL A 200 -0.02 4.76 -3.67
CA VAL A 200 -1.23 5.24 -4.35
C VAL A 200 -1.21 4.91 -5.85
N GLY A 201 -0.02 4.78 -6.45
CA GLY A 201 0.14 4.43 -7.86
C GLY A 201 -0.44 3.06 -8.24
N ASP A 202 -0.48 2.11 -7.32
CA ASP A 202 -1.05 0.76 -7.52
C ASP A 202 -2.34 0.48 -6.73
N GLY A 203 -2.85 1.49 -6.04
CA GLY A 203 -4.14 1.40 -5.38
C GLY A 203 -4.09 0.96 -3.92
N ASN A 204 -2.92 0.89 -3.30
CA ASN A 204 -2.75 0.43 -1.92
C ASN A 204 -2.71 1.58 -0.92
N LEU A 205 -3.42 1.43 0.20
CA LEU A 205 -3.40 2.33 1.35
C LEU A 205 -3.11 1.57 2.64
N HIS A 206 -2.25 2.14 3.46
CA HIS A 206 -1.96 1.70 4.82
C HIS A 206 -2.57 2.67 5.83
N PHE A 207 -3.14 2.12 6.89
CA PHE A 207 -3.66 2.87 8.01
C PHE A 207 -3.01 2.41 9.30
N ALA A 208 -2.59 3.37 10.12
CA ALA A 208 -2.19 3.13 11.50
C ALA A 208 -3.14 3.90 12.41
N ILE A 209 -4.04 3.16 13.10
CA ILE A 209 -5.16 3.72 13.84
C ILE A 209 -5.00 3.45 15.34
N ALA A 210 -5.07 4.50 16.16
CA ALA A 210 -5.04 4.42 17.61
C ALA A 210 -6.32 5.02 18.19
N VAL A 211 -6.98 4.29 19.09
CA VAL A 211 -8.25 4.67 19.76
C VAL A 211 -8.16 4.59 21.27
N GLY A 212 -6.92 4.61 21.82
CA GLY A 212 -6.66 4.61 23.26
C GLY A 212 -6.83 3.26 23.95
N GLY A 213 -6.97 2.15 23.20
CA GLY A 213 -7.07 0.80 23.74
C GLY A 213 -7.23 -0.25 22.65
N ASP A 214 -7.23 -1.54 23.04
CA ASP A 214 -7.28 -2.70 22.12
C ASP A 214 -8.31 -3.76 22.55
N SER A 215 -9.30 -3.37 23.36
CA SER A 215 -10.39 -4.26 23.72
C SER A 215 -11.09 -4.80 22.47
N ARG A 216 -11.74 -5.95 22.61
CA ARG A 216 -12.49 -6.56 21.49
C ARG A 216 -13.48 -5.58 20.85
N ALA A 217 -14.20 -4.80 21.65
CA ALA A 217 -15.16 -3.82 21.13
C ALA A 217 -14.48 -2.68 20.36
N GLN A 218 -13.29 -2.24 20.82
CA GLN A 218 -12.50 -1.24 20.11
C GLN A 218 -11.97 -1.79 18.77
N ARG A 219 -11.43 -3.00 18.78
CA ARG A 219 -11.00 -3.67 17.54
C ARG A 219 -12.15 -3.79 16.54
N GLU A 220 -13.29 -4.36 16.94
CA GLU A 220 -14.48 -4.51 16.09
C GLU A 220 -14.95 -3.14 15.54
N GLY A 221 -14.92 -2.10 16.37
CA GLY A 221 -15.30 -0.74 15.96
C GLY A 221 -14.33 -0.11 14.94
N VAL A 222 -13.02 -0.32 15.10
CA VAL A 222 -12.01 0.16 14.15
C VAL A 222 -12.10 -0.63 12.83
N GLU A 223 -12.19 -1.96 12.91
CA GLU A 223 -12.36 -2.84 11.75
C GLU A 223 -13.61 -2.48 10.95
N ALA A 224 -14.74 -2.23 11.62
CA ALA A 224 -15.96 -1.77 10.96
C ALA A 224 -15.76 -0.43 10.24
N ALA A 225 -15.08 0.54 10.88
CA ALA A 225 -14.82 1.84 10.26
C ALA A 225 -13.97 1.72 8.99
N VAL A 226 -13.01 0.76 8.95
CA VAL A 226 -12.12 0.54 7.81
C VAL A 226 -12.79 -0.34 6.74
N TYR A 227 -13.41 -1.46 7.11
CA TYR A 227 -13.83 -2.46 6.12
C TYR A 227 -15.24 -2.24 5.56
N GLU A 228 -16.20 -1.69 6.33
CA GLU A 228 -17.56 -1.49 5.83
C GLU A 228 -17.63 -0.58 4.59
N PRO A 229 -16.88 0.55 4.50
CA PRO A 229 -16.91 1.38 3.31
C PRO A 229 -16.38 0.70 2.04
N LEU A 230 -15.47 -0.29 2.16
CA LEU A 230 -14.92 -1.03 1.02
C LEU A 230 -15.97 -1.81 0.25
N LYS A 231 -17.02 -2.28 0.94
CA LYS A 231 -18.09 -3.06 0.32
C LYS A 231 -18.79 -2.29 -0.81
N ALA A 232 -19.06 -1.01 -0.59
CA ALA A 232 -19.79 -0.18 -1.56
C ALA A 232 -18.94 0.15 -2.82
N ILE A 233 -17.62 0.18 -2.68
CA ILE A 233 -16.68 0.56 -3.75
C ILE A 233 -15.94 -0.65 -4.35
N GLN A 234 -16.28 -1.87 -3.91
CA GLN A 234 -15.61 -3.11 -4.33
C GLN A 234 -14.07 -3.07 -4.12
N GLY A 235 -13.64 -2.47 -3.01
CA GLY A 235 -12.24 -2.46 -2.58
C GLY A 235 -11.81 -3.81 -2.00
N SER A 236 -10.52 -4.00 -1.75
CA SER A 236 -9.98 -5.21 -1.12
C SER A 236 -9.64 -4.97 0.35
N VAL A 237 -10.00 -5.92 1.20
CA VAL A 237 -9.64 -5.91 2.63
C VAL A 237 -8.16 -6.22 2.87
N SER A 238 -7.45 -6.66 1.85
CA SER A 238 -6.01 -6.89 1.89
C SER A 238 -5.39 -6.61 0.52
N ALA A 239 -4.43 -5.70 0.48
CA ALA A 239 -3.62 -5.45 -0.70
C ALA A 239 -2.43 -6.43 -0.75
N GLU A 240 -1.63 -6.50 0.33
CA GLU A 240 -0.35 -7.20 0.39
C GLU A 240 -0.29 -8.29 1.49
N HIS A 241 -0.87 -8.01 2.68
CA HIS A 241 -0.65 -8.81 3.89
C HIS A 241 -1.36 -10.16 3.90
N GLY A 242 -2.30 -10.42 2.98
CA GLY A 242 -3.16 -11.60 3.00
C GLY A 242 -4.34 -11.46 3.96
N VAL A 243 -5.20 -12.47 3.96
CA VAL A 243 -6.45 -12.51 4.74
C VAL A 243 -6.21 -13.05 6.15
N GLY A 244 -5.44 -14.13 6.26
CA GLY A 244 -5.11 -14.77 7.53
C GLY A 244 -6.33 -15.17 8.36
N LEU A 245 -6.28 -14.85 9.64
CA LEU A 245 -7.40 -15.00 10.59
C LEU A 245 -8.16 -13.68 10.78
N GLU A 246 -7.44 -12.56 10.78
CA GLU A 246 -8.00 -11.25 11.16
C GLU A 246 -8.99 -10.73 10.13
N LYS A 247 -8.66 -10.86 8.84
CA LYS A 247 -9.49 -10.35 7.73
C LYS A 247 -10.53 -11.36 7.23
N LYS A 248 -10.45 -12.62 7.69
CA LYS A 248 -11.39 -13.70 7.32
C LYS A 248 -12.86 -13.32 7.53
N PRO A 249 -13.29 -12.66 8.61
CA PRO A 249 -14.68 -12.26 8.79
C PRO A 249 -15.19 -11.28 7.72
N TYR A 250 -14.27 -10.58 7.03
CA TYR A 250 -14.58 -9.53 6.05
C TYR A 250 -14.39 -10.00 4.59
N LEU A 251 -13.96 -11.24 4.36
CA LEU A 251 -13.73 -11.77 3.02
C LEU A 251 -14.98 -11.67 2.13
N HIS A 252 -16.16 -11.87 2.70
CA HIS A 252 -17.45 -11.77 2.00
C HIS A 252 -17.83 -10.34 1.59
N PHE A 253 -17.07 -9.31 2.01
CA PHE A 253 -17.26 -7.94 1.52
C PHE A 253 -16.69 -7.73 0.11
N VAL A 254 -15.70 -8.53 -0.25
CA VAL A 254 -14.87 -8.36 -1.45
C VAL A 254 -14.85 -9.57 -2.37
N ARG A 255 -15.42 -10.69 -1.90
CA ARG A 255 -15.58 -11.93 -2.67
C ARG A 255 -17.03 -12.41 -2.59
N ASP A 256 -17.61 -12.78 -3.71
CA ASP A 256 -18.93 -13.38 -3.72
C ASP A 256 -18.91 -14.83 -3.19
N GLU A 257 -20.09 -15.35 -2.88
CA GLU A 257 -20.21 -16.73 -2.33
C GLU A 257 -19.71 -17.79 -3.32
N ALA A 258 -19.86 -17.56 -4.63
CA ALA A 258 -19.38 -18.52 -5.65
C ALA A 258 -17.85 -18.59 -5.66
N GLU A 259 -17.15 -17.47 -5.54
CA GLU A 259 -15.69 -17.41 -5.40
C GLU A 259 -15.25 -18.12 -4.11
N ILE A 260 -15.88 -17.82 -2.98
CA ILE A 260 -15.56 -18.43 -1.68
C ILE A 260 -15.79 -19.95 -1.73
N GLN A 261 -16.90 -20.39 -2.33
CA GLN A 261 -17.19 -21.82 -2.48
C GLN A 261 -16.19 -22.52 -3.40
N LEU A 262 -15.74 -21.86 -4.46
CA LEU A 262 -14.69 -22.40 -5.32
C LEU A 262 -13.36 -22.54 -4.57
N MET A 263 -12.96 -21.55 -3.76
CA MET A 263 -11.78 -21.64 -2.90
C MET A 263 -11.87 -22.83 -1.93
N ARG A 264 -13.02 -23.03 -1.28
CA ARG A 264 -13.27 -24.18 -0.39
C ARG A 264 -13.17 -25.53 -1.14
N THR A 265 -13.70 -25.59 -2.35
CA THR A 265 -13.64 -26.79 -3.20
C THR A 265 -12.21 -27.12 -3.57
N ILE A 266 -11.42 -26.13 -3.98
CA ILE A 266 -9.99 -26.29 -4.29
C ILE A 266 -9.24 -26.75 -3.04
N LYS A 267 -9.48 -26.11 -1.90
CA LYS A 267 -8.87 -26.49 -0.62
C LYS A 267 -9.17 -27.94 -0.27
N ALA A 268 -10.43 -28.36 -0.34
CA ALA A 268 -10.83 -29.74 -0.02
C ALA A 268 -10.20 -30.78 -0.97
N ALA A 269 -10.04 -30.44 -2.25
CA ALA A 269 -9.39 -31.30 -3.24
C ALA A 269 -7.87 -31.43 -3.01
N MET A 270 -7.20 -30.31 -2.65
CA MET A 270 -5.75 -30.26 -2.47
C MET A 270 -5.30 -30.72 -1.08
N ASP A 271 -6.11 -30.49 -0.07
CA ASP A 271 -5.83 -30.84 1.33
C ASP A 271 -7.03 -31.54 2.00
N PRO A 272 -7.39 -32.76 1.58
CA PRO A 272 -8.56 -33.48 2.12
C PRO A 272 -8.44 -33.79 3.62
N ARG A 273 -7.23 -33.69 4.19
CA ARG A 273 -6.97 -33.93 5.61
C ARG A 273 -7.00 -32.64 6.44
N GLY A 274 -7.08 -31.47 5.81
CA GLY A 274 -7.13 -30.16 6.48
C GLY A 274 -5.89 -29.84 7.31
N ILE A 275 -4.69 -30.29 6.90
CA ILE A 275 -3.45 -30.11 7.66
C ILE A 275 -2.64 -28.89 7.23
N LEU A 276 -2.94 -28.31 6.07
CA LEU A 276 -2.20 -27.16 5.52
C LEU A 276 -2.84 -25.86 6.01
N ASN A 277 -2.13 -25.15 6.87
CA ASN A 277 -2.50 -23.85 7.45
C ASN A 277 -4.00 -23.75 7.80
N PRO A 278 -4.51 -24.60 8.72
CA PRO A 278 -5.94 -24.73 8.95
C PRO A 278 -6.58 -23.44 9.48
N GLY A 279 -7.81 -23.18 9.04
CA GLY A 279 -8.62 -22.07 9.54
C GLY A 279 -8.29 -20.71 8.97
N LYS A 280 -7.32 -20.59 8.05
CA LYS A 280 -6.99 -19.33 7.38
C LYS A 280 -7.85 -19.13 6.13
N ILE A 281 -8.05 -17.88 5.76
CA ILE A 281 -8.76 -17.36 4.60
C ILE A 281 -10.29 -17.55 4.71
N PHE A 282 -10.80 -18.80 4.77
CA PHE A 282 -12.23 -19.14 4.74
C PHE A 282 -12.58 -20.29 5.70
#